data_68af65a486b4c54d52197a30db2f48a1
#
_entry.id   68af65a486b4c54d52197a30db2f48a1
#
_cell.length_a   1.000
_cell.length_b   1.000
_cell.length_c   1.000
_cell.angle_alpha   90.00
_cell.angle_beta   90.00
_cell.angle_gamma   90.00
#
_symmetry.space_group_name_H-M   'P 1'
#
loop_
_entity.id
_entity.type
_entity.pdbx_description
1 polymer ?
#
loop_
_entity_poly.entity_id
_entity_poly.type
_entity_poly.pdbx_seq_one_letter_code
_entity_poly.pdbx_strand_id
1 'polypeptide(L)'
;MTEREKIEILQKKAEIPEVVRKKMQLAYGQIRQEKRMHEEIEEQKNERGKTVVSKKKVAIILAVATLSLATVSVAAGVYIRWSEGLKEKLQLTRTQEKELEEIGAAESTEASCTSQGITVTVLQSITDQNFSHLAFSVKGYSAETKEQPDFEQVIVKVDGKEVNASGSFRNFGEEDMPGYQKADGTMEYLMQIDSNEENGLAGKKIQVILENLGTVNKQAEFVSGVKGTWTLDWELAGTEKEEGLSVNQTIGDTDTVVKSIEITPLSLTIHYDMPRKKITKQSYGDDGVTTWETYEEPWFLYGFRMEDGTVRQMVFQSQEQGYDDETTEAYTVKYATDQIVEAEQINSLLYVKPGGNLQEPGEEDLVEVKLPK
;
A
#
# COMPACT_ATOMS: atom_id res chain seq x y z
N MET A 1 -10.69 -22.01 43.03
CA MET A 1 -11.60 -22.23 41.88
C MET A 1 -11.56 -23.70 41.53
N THR A 2 -12.64 -24.43 41.78
CA THR A 2 -12.74 -25.87 41.54
C THR A 2 -12.98 -26.13 40.02
N GLU A 3 -12.67 -27.35 39.56
CA GLU A 3 -12.96 -27.69 38.15
C GLU A 3 -14.45 -27.58 37.80
N ARG A 4 -15.35 -27.75 38.74
CA ARG A 4 -16.80 -27.54 38.58
C ARG A 4 -17.13 -26.06 38.29
N GLU A 5 -16.49 -25.12 38.97
CA GLU A 5 -16.67 -23.68 38.72
C GLU A 5 -16.15 -23.25 37.32
N LYS A 6 -15.08 -23.89 36.84
CA LYS A 6 -14.58 -23.68 35.47
C LYS A 6 -15.55 -24.19 34.41
N ILE A 7 -16.17 -25.34 34.65
CA ILE A 7 -17.17 -25.94 33.74
C ILE A 7 -18.45 -25.10 33.70
N GLU A 8 -18.88 -24.56 34.84
CA GLU A 8 -20.06 -23.70 34.92
C GLU A 8 -19.86 -22.33 34.20
N ILE A 9 -18.62 -21.79 34.23
CA ILE A 9 -18.25 -20.58 33.46
C ILE A 9 -18.24 -20.87 31.96
N LEU A 10 -17.77 -22.06 31.55
CA LEU A 10 -17.77 -22.47 30.14
C LEU A 10 -19.18 -22.84 29.60
N GLN A 11 -20.09 -23.22 30.49
CA GLN A 11 -21.48 -23.50 30.12
C GLN A 11 -22.41 -22.28 30.17
N LYS A 12 -21.99 -21.15 30.71
CA LYS A 12 -22.72 -19.88 30.49
C LYS A 12 -22.70 -19.60 28.99
N LYS A 13 -23.86 -19.84 28.35
CA LYS A 13 -24.10 -19.43 26.95
C LYS A 13 -23.70 -17.97 26.82
N ALA A 14 -22.55 -17.72 26.22
CA ALA A 14 -22.22 -16.38 25.75
C ALA A 14 -23.36 -15.96 24.80
N GLU A 15 -24.12 -14.96 25.18
CA GLU A 15 -25.13 -14.39 24.27
C GLU A 15 -24.38 -13.85 23.06
N ILE A 16 -24.56 -14.54 21.94
CA ILE A 16 -23.96 -14.09 20.67
C ILE A 16 -24.57 -12.75 20.34
N PRO A 17 -23.79 -11.66 20.21
CA PRO A 17 -24.30 -10.35 19.88
C PRO A 17 -25.18 -10.41 18.62
N GLU A 18 -26.25 -9.61 18.59
CA GLU A 18 -27.24 -9.64 17.50
C GLU A 18 -26.59 -9.39 16.13
N VAL A 19 -25.54 -8.59 16.08
CA VAL A 19 -24.72 -8.30 14.90
C VAL A 19 -24.05 -9.59 14.39
N VAL A 20 -23.46 -10.40 15.29
CA VAL A 20 -22.84 -11.69 14.94
C VAL A 20 -23.88 -12.67 14.43
N ARG A 21 -25.05 -12.71 15.06
CA ARG A 21 -26.19 -13.57 14.64
C ARG A 21 -26.68 -13.19 13.24
N LYS A 22 -26.83 -11.89 12.94
CA LYS A 22 -27.19 -11.40 11.61
C LYS A 22 -26.13 -11.78 10.56
N LYS A 23 -24.85 -11.64 10.87
CA LYS A 23 -23.76 -12.03 9.97
C LYS A 23 -23.70 -13.54 9.71
N MET A 24 -23.89 -14.35 10.73
CA MET A 24 -24.02 -15.80 10.55
C MET A 24 -25.19 -16.15 9.64
N GLN A 25 -26.35 -15.50 9.79
CA GLN A 25 -27.50 -15.73 8.92
C GLN A 25 -27.23 -15.32 7.46
N LEU A 26 -26.52 -14.21 7.23
CA LEU A 26 -26.08 -13.78 5.89
C LEU A 26 -25.10 -14.78 5.28
N ALA A 27 -24.10 -15.24 6.03
CA ALA A 27 -23.14 -16.24 5.58
C ALA A 27 -23.83 -17.58 5.22
N TYR A 28 -24.75 -18.06 6.08
CA TYR A 28 -25.54 -19.24 5.77
C TYR A 28 -26.49 -19.04 4.58
N GLY A 29 -26.98 -17.82 4.36
CA GLY A 29 -27.76 -17.45 3.19
C GLY A 29 -26.95 -17.57 1.91
N GLN A 30 -25.73 -17.06 1.92
CA GLN A 30 -24.80 -17.12 0.79
C GLN A 30 -24.38 -18.56 0.46
N ILE A 31 -24.00 -19.36 1.47
CA ILE A 31 -23.67 -20.79 1.29
C ILE A 31 -24.84 -21.56 0.65
N ARG A 32 -26.09 -21.29 1.07
CA ARG A 32 -27.26 -21.91 0.46
C ARG A 32 -27.51 -21.48 -0.98
N GLN A 33 -27.20 -20.24 -1.30
CA GLN A 33 -27.33 -19.69 -2.66
C GLN A 33 -26.28 -20.28 -3.59
N GLU A 34 -25.02 -20.40 -3.12
CA GLU A 34 -23.95 -21.09 -3.85
C GLU A 34 -24.25 -22.56 -4.09
N LYS A 35 -24.80 -23.25 -3.09
CA LYS A 35 -25.20 -24.65 -3.25
C LYS A 35 -26.29 -24.82 -4.30
N ARG A 36 -27.29 -23.95 -4.33
CA ARG A 36 -28.32 -23.95 -5.37
C ARG A 36 -27.78 -23.68 -6.76
N MET A 37 -26.87 -22.70 -6.87
CA MET A 37 -26.21 -22.39 -8.14
C MET A 37 -25.36 -23.57 -8.65
N HIS A 38 -24.69 -24.29 -7.74
CA HIS A 38 -23.95 -25.50 -8.09
C HIS A 38 -24.88 -26.63 -8.57
N GLU A 39 -25.99 -26.81 -7.90
CA GLU A 39 -27.03 -27.81 -8.28
C GLU A 39 -27.64 -27.46 -9.64
N GLU A 40 -27.97 -26.20 -9.92
CA GLU A 40 -28.49 -25.74 -11.23
C GLU A 40 -27.45 -25.88 -12.35
N ILE A 41 -26.17 -25.69 -12.08
CA ILE A 41 -25.06 -25.90 -13.05
C ILE A 41 -24.88 -27.38 -13.34
N GLU A 42 -24.99 -28.26 -12.34
CA GLU A 42 -24.91 -29.72 -12.55
C GLU A 42 -26.15 -30.25 -13.30
N GLU A 43 -27.37 -29.75 -13.01
CA GLU A 43 -28.58 -30.10 -13.78
C GLU A 43 -28.47 -29.65 -15.24
N GLN A 44 -27.98 -28.42 -15.50
CA GLN A 44 -27.74 -27.95 -16.86
C GLN A 44 -26.63 -28.71 -17.61
N LYS A 45 -25.64 -29.25 -16.90
CA LYS A 45 -24.62 -30.15 -17.50
C LYS A 45 -25.22 -31.51 -17.90
N ASN A 46 -26.18 -32.02 -17.12
CA ASN A 46 -26.80 -33.32 -17.40
C ASN A 46 -27.85 -33.23 -18.55
N GLU A 47 -28.51 -32.12 -18.76
CA GLU A 47 -29.48 -31.93 -19.85
C GLU A 47 -28.82 -31.62 -21.20
N ARG A 48 -27.57 -31.17 -21.24
CA ARG A 48 -26.79 -30.81 -22.47
C ARG A 48 -25.85 -31.89 -22.98
N GLY A 49 -26.30 -33.12 -23.02
CA GLY A 49 -25.70 -34.12 -23.92
C GLY A 49 -25.96 -33.77 -25.38
N LYS A 50 -25.01 -33.03 -26.03
CA LYS A 50 -24.92 -32.65 -27.45
C LYS A 50 -25.26 -31.19 -27.76
N THR A 51 -24.35 -30.29 -27.44
CA THR A 51 -24.08 -29.11 -28.31
C THR A 51 -22.72 -28.56 -28.03
N VAL A 52 -21.93 -28.35 -29.09
CA VAL A 52 -20.55 -27.76 -29.02
C VAL A 52 -20.67 -26.31 -28.56
N VAL A 53 -20.32 -26.05 -27.33
CA VAL A 53 -20.21 -24.68 -26.76
C VAL A 53 -18.92 -24.06 -27.20
N SER A 54 -18.99 -22.90 -27.86
CA SER A 54 -17.85 -22.13 -28.31
C SER A 54 -16.91 -21.82 -27.13
N LYS A 55 -15.59 -21.97 -27.32
CA LYS A 55 -14.52 -21.76 -26.32
C LYS A 55 -14.61 -20.37 -25.64
N LYS A 56 -15.15 -19.36 -26.30
CA LYS A 56 -15.39 -18.00 -25.73
C LYS A 56 -16.46 -17.95 -24.62
N LYS A 57 -17.48 -18.83 -24.69
CA LYS A 57 -18.53 -18.89 -23.64
C LYS A 57 -18.10 -19.65 -22.39
N VAL A 58 -17.17 -20.59 -22.52
CA VAL A 58 -16.58 -21.32 -21.39
C VAL A 58 -15.65 -20.40 -20.57
N ALA A 59 -14.92 -19.51 -21.22
CA ALA A 59 -14.07 -18.51 -20.53
C ALA A 59 -14.88 -17.54 -19.67
N ILE A 60 -16.08 -17.12 -20.11
CA ILE A 60 -16.95 -16.22 -19.36
C ILE A 60 -17.58 -16.93 -18.14
N ILE A 61 -17.87 -18.23 -18.23
CA ILE A 61 -18.45 -19.00 -17.12
C ILE A 61 -17.37 -19.34 -16.06
N LEU A 62 -16.13 -19.52 -16.45
CA LEU A 62 -14.98 -19.71 -15.51
C LEU A 62 -14.58 -18.41 -14.81
N ALA A 63 -14.76 -17.25 -15.45
CA ALA A 63 -14.50 -15.95 -14.83
C ALA A 63 -15.54 -15.55 -13.75
N VAL A 64 -16.73 -16.12 -13.77
CA VAL A 64 -17.79 -15.83 -12.78
C VAL A 64 -17.70 -16.75 -11.55
N ALA A 65 -16.96 -17.85 -11.61
CA ALA A 65 -16.80 -18.80 -10.49
C ALA A 65 -15.67 -18.42 -9.50
N THR A 66 -14.97 -17.30 -9.73
CA THR A 66 -13.99 -16.74 -8.80
C THR A 66 -14.55 -15.50 -8.10
N LEU A 67 -15.81 -15.48 -7.72
CA LEU A 67 -16.35 -14.44 -6.87
C LEU A 67 -15.76 -14.58 -5.48
N SER A 68 -14.82 -13.68 -5.20
CA SER A 68 -14.24 -13.42 -3.90
C SER A 68 -15.32 -13.38 -2.83
N LEU A 69 -15.11 -14.15 -1.76
CA LEU A 69 -15.78 -13.90 -0.50
C LEU A 69 -15.36 -12.50 -0.05
N ALA A 70 -16.20 -11.52 -0.31
CA ALA A 70 -16.04 -10.20 0.28
C ALA A 70 -16.13 -10.36 1.79
N THR A 71 -15.01 -10.32 2.47
CA THR A 71 -14.96 -10.32 3.92
C THR A 71 -15.41 -8.97 4.41
N VAL A 72 -16.48 -8.98 5.17
CA VAL A 72 -16.96 -7.80 5.90
C VAL A 72 -15.95 -7.50 6.99
N SER A 73 -15.30 -6.37 6.94
CA SER A 73 -14.49 -5.86 8.04
C SER A 73 -15.33 -5.75 9.32
N VAL A 74 -14.92 -6.44 10.34
CA VAL A 74 -15.57 -6.39 11.67
C VAL A 74 -14.78 -5.42 12.52
N ALA A 75 -15.25 -4.20 12.58
CA ALA A 75 -14.82 -3.26 13.61
C ALA A 75 -15.37 -3.73 14.97
N ALA A 76 -14.64 -4.58 15.65
CA ALA A 76 -14.74 -4.81 17.11
C ALA A 76 -13.67 -5.82 17.54
N GLY A 77 -12.53 -5.35 18.03
CA GLY A 77 -11.58 -6.16 18.81
C GLY A 77 -10.95 -7.34 18.06
N VAL A 78 -10.80 -7.27 16.75
CA VAL A 78 -10.05 -8.26 15.99
C VAL A 78 -8.57 -7.97 16.21
N TYR A 79 -7.88 -8.95 16.77
CA TYR A 79 -6.43 -8.91 16.89
C TYR A 79 -5.83 -8.79 15.49
N ILE A 80 -5.23 -7.64 15.16
CA ILE A 80 -4.54 -7.43 13.90
C ILE A 80 -3.28 -8.28 13.90
N ARG A 81 -3.18 -9.19 12.96
CA ARG A 81 -1.96 -9.94 12.72
C ARG A 81 -1.06 -9.14 11.79
N TRP A 82 -0.07 -8.47 12.36
CA TRP A 82 0.86 -7.64 11.62
C TRP A 82 1.71 -8.44 10.63
N SER A 83 1.76 -7.95 9.39
CA SER A 83 2.69 -8.42 8.36
C SER A 83 4.11 -8.03 8.74
N GLU A 84 5.00 -9.00 8.84
CA GLU A 84 6.41 -8.74 9.14
C GLU A 84 7.06 -7.91 8.02
N GLY A 85 6.62 -8.09 6.75
CA GLY A 85 7.10 -7.31 5.63
C GLY A 85 6.72 -5.83 5.70
N LEU A 86 5.48 -5.51 6.09
CA LEU A 86 5.08 -4.11 6.28
C LEU A 86 5.77 -3.49 7.49
N LYS A 87 5.92 -4.23 8.59
CA LYS A 87 6.65 -3.76 9.78
C LYS A 87 8.10 -3.39 9.44
N GLU A 88 8.77 -4.24 8.69
CA GLU A 88 10.15 -3.99 8.28
C GLU A 88 10.23 -2.84 7.27
N LYS A 89 9.34 -2.83 6.25
CA LYS A 89 9.31 -1.79 5.24
C LYS A 89 9.08 -0.40 5.82
N LEU A 90 8.19 -0.27 6.80
CA LEU A 90 7.82 0.99 7.45
C LEU A 90 8.53 1.21 8.79
N GLN A 91 9.46 0.33 9.15
CA GLN A 91 10.25 0.39 10.39
C GLN A 91 9.39 0.56 11.64
N LEU A 92 8.25 -0.15 11.71
CA LEU A 92 7.24 0.04 12.74
C LEU A 92 7.72 -0.37 14.12
N THR A 93 7.52 0.50 15.09
CA THR A 93 7.61 0.19 16.51
C THR A 93 6.29 -0.38 17.02
N ARG A 94 6.31 -1.09 18.16
CA ARG A 94 5.07 -1.59 18.78
C ARG A 94 4.11 -0.49 19.22
N THR A 95 4.61 0.70 19.50
CA THR A 95 3.79 1.87 19.83
C THR A 95 3.03 2.33 18.59
N GLN A 96 3.72 2.48 17.48
CA GLN A 96 3.14 2.85 16.19
C GLN A 96 2.15 1.82 15.66
N GLU A 97 2.42 0.52 15.85
CA GLU A 97 1.43 -0.52 15.53
C GLU A 97 0.09 -0.26 16.21
N LYS A 98 0.11 0.02 17.52
CA LYS A 98 -1.11 0.32 18.29
C LYS A 98 -1.78 1.62 17.87
N GLU A 99 -1.01 2.66 17.65
CA GLU A 99 -1.53 3.96 17.20
C GLU A 99 -2.23 3.84 15.85
N LEU A 100 -1.64 3.11 14.89
CA LEU A 100 -2.25 2.85 13.58
C LEU A 100 -3.55 2.02 13.70
N GLU A 101 -3.61 1.07 14.65
CA GLU A 101 -4.83 0.33 14.97
C GLU A 101 -5.90 1.25 15.58
N GLU A 102 -5.52 2.09 16.54
CA GLU A 102 -6.42 2.99 17.26
C GLU A 102 -7.05 4.06 16.35
N ILE A 103 -6.28 4.59 15.39
CA ILE A 103 -6.79 5.55 14.41
C ILE A 103 -7.46 4.90 13.19
N GLY A 104 -7.54 3.57 13.14
CA GLY A 104 -8.14 2.82 12.05
C GLY A 104 -7.34 2.80 10.75
N ALA A 105 -6.07 3.21 10.79
CA ALA A 105 -5.19 3.19 9.61
C ALA A 105 -4.77 1.78 9.20
N ALA A 106 -4.64 0.86 10.17
CA ALA A 106 -4.24 -0.52 9.94
C ALA A 106 -5.43 -1.49 10.00
N GLU A 107 -5.50 -2.39 9.04
CA GLU A 107 -6.52 -3.43 8.96
C GLU A 107 -5.91 -4.76 8.53
N SER A 108 -6.45 -5.86 9.08
CA SER A 108 -6.25 -7.21 8.55
C SER A 108 -7.48 -7.64 7.78
N THR A 109 -7.30 -8.10 6.54
CA THR A 109 -8.36 -8.64 5.71
C THR A 109 -7.97 -10.04 5.23
N GLU A 110 -8.98 -10.87 4.92
CA GLU A 110 -8.77 -12.24 4.44
C GLU A 110 -9.30 -12.42 3.00
N ALA A 111 -9.45 -11.30 2.26
CA ALA A 111 -9.81 -11.39 0.85
C ALA A 111 -8.78 -12.26 0.12
N SER A 112 -9.26 -13.31 -0.56
CA SER A 112 -8.38 -14.26 -1.23
C SER A 112 -8.93 -14.74 -2.56
N CYS A 113 -8.03 -15.08 -3.47
CA CYS A 113 -8.36 -15.65 -4.77
C CYS A 113 -7.42 -16.80 -5.08
N THR A 114 -7.98 -17.91 -5.59
CA THR A 114 -7.19 -19.06 -6.05
C THR A 114 -7.34 -19.25 -7.55
N SER A 115 -6.22 -19.29 -8.25
CA SER A 115 -6.13 -19.56 -9.68
C SER A 115 -4.96 -20.49 -9.95
N GLN A 116 -5.13 -21.51 -10.79
CA GLN A 116 -4.09 -22.47 -11.17
C GLN A 116 -3.39 -23.16 -9.96
N GLY A 117 -4.10 -23.37 -8.86
CA GLY A 117 -3.55 -23.97 -7.65
C GLY A 117 -2.74 -23.02 -6.77
N ILE A 118 -2.61 -21.76 -7.18
CA ILE A 118 -1.95 -20.69 -6.42
C ILE A 118 -3.02 -19.83 -5.74
N THR A 119 -2.85 -19.61 -4.44
CA THR A 119 -3.73 -18.76 -3.64
C THR A 119 -3.02 -17.47 -3.27
N VAL A 120 -3.63 -16.34 -3.62
CA VAL A 120 -3.23 -15.00 -3.17
C VAL A 120 -4.22 -14.53 -2.13
N THR A 121 -3.73 -14.09 -0.98
CA THR A 121 -4.55 -13.59 0.14
C THR A 121 -4.04 -12.24 0.59
N VAL A 122 -4.90 -11.25 0.76
CA VAL A 122 -4.56 -9.97 1.39
C VAL A 122 -4.37 -10.22 2.89
N LEU A 123 -3.19 -9.91 3.42
CA LEU A 123 -2.88 -10.08 4.84
C LEU A 123 -3.23 -8.84 5.64
N GLN A 124 -2.84 -7.68 5.10
CA GLN A 124 -2.94 -6.42 5.82
C GLN A 124 -2.92 -5.23 4.87
N SER A 125 -3.62 -4.18 5.24
CA SER A 125 -3.47 -2.83 4.68
C SER A 125 -3.13 -1.83 5.78
N ILE A 126 -2.33 -0.82 5.42
CA ILE A 126 -2.10 0.39 6.20
C ILE A 126 -2.40 1.55 5.26
N THR A 127 -3.44 2.32 5.58
CA THR A 127 -4.01 3.29 4.64
C THR A 127 -4.24 4.62 5.33
N ASP A 128 -3.81 5.70 4.69
CA ASP A 128 -4.21 7.06 4.97
C ASP A 128 -4.94 7.69 3.77
N GLN A 129 -5.09 8.99 3.74
CA GLN A 129 -5.75 9.68 2.63
C GLN A 129 -4.97 9.53 1.31
N ASN A 130 -3.65 9.54 1.36
CA ASN A 130 -2.79 9.65 0.18
C ASN A 130 -2.25 8.31 -0.29
N PHE A 131 -1.97 7.39 0.63
CA PHE A 131 -1.26 6.12 0.34
C PHE A 131 -1.89 4.94 1.03
N SER A 132 -1.71 3.78 0.41
CA SER A 132 -1.99 2.49 1.04
C SER A 132 -0.82 1.54 0.83
N HIS A 133 -0.34 0.94 1.91
CA HIS A 133 0.59 -0.17 1.88
C HIS A 133 -0.14 -1.47 2.11
N LEU A 134 0.01 -2.42 1.21
CA LEU A 134 -0.66 -3.71 1.22
C LEU A 134 0.36 -4.85 1.34
N ALA A 135 0.03 -5.86 2.11
CA ALA A 135 0.76 -7.12 2.14
C ALA A 135 -0.12 -8.26 1.66
N PHE A 136 0.40 -9.09 0.78
CA PHE A 136 -0.24 -10.28 0.26
C PHE A 136 0.58 -11.53 0.58
N SER A 137 -0.10 -12.61 0.91
CA SER A 137 0.47 -13.96 0.97
C SER A 137 0.23 -14.66 -0.37
N VAL A 138 1.26 -15.29 -0.93
CA VAL A 138 1.17 -16.10 -2.14
C VAL A 138 1.60 -17.52 -1.81
N LYS A 139 0.68 -18.49 -1.96
CA LYS A 139 0.88 -19.92 -1.68
C LYS A 139 0.68 -20.77 -2.92
N GLY A 140 1.46 -21.86 -3.02
CA GLY A 140 1.31 -22.83 -4.12
C GLY A 140 2.21 -22.55 -5.33
N TYR A 141 2.98 -21.48 -5.32
CA TYR A 141 4.03 -21.22 -6.31
C TYR A 141 5.40 -21.50 -5.71
N SER A 142 6.25 -22.15 -6.47
CA SER A 142 7.66 -22.34 -6.12
C SER A 142 8.50 -21.81 -7.26
N ALA A 143 9.27 -20.76 -6.99
CA ALA A 143 10.29 -20.32 -7.92
C ALA A 143 11.44 -21.33 -7.88
N GLU A 144 11.63 -22.08 -8.95
CA GLU A 144 12.74 -23.04 -9.06
C GLU A 144 14.11 -22.36 -9.16
N THR A 145 14.13 -21.05 -9.41
CA THR A 145 15.33 -20.25 -9.63
C THR A 145 15.52 -19.25 -8.50
N LYS A 146 16.74 -18.70 -8.40
CA LYS A 146 17.05 -17.54 -7.52
C LYS A 146 16.62 -16.21 -8.15
N GLU A 147 15.91 -16.25 -9.26
CA GLU A 147 15.39 -15.05 -9.91
C GLU A 147 14.21 -14.46 -9.11
N GLN A 148 14.06 -13.18 -9.20
CA GLN A 148 13.00 -12.45 -8.48
C GLN A 148 11.63 -12.86 -9.02
N PRO A 149 10.73 -13.40 -8.19
CA PRO A 149 9.35 -13.62 -8.60
C PRO A 149 8.67 -12.27 -8.88
N ASP A 150 7.75 -12.26 -9.84
CA ASP A 150 6.92 -11.10 -10.10
C ASP A 150 5.62 -11.49 -10.82
N PHE A 151 4.64 -10.59 -10.81
CA PHE A 151 3.47 -10.65 -11.67
C PHE A 151 3.75 -9.88 -12.96
N GLU A 152 3.36 -10.44 -14.11
CA GLU A 152 3.53 -9.79 -15.42
C GLU A 152 2.76 -8.47 -15.50
N GLN A 153 1.56 -8.44 -14.88
CA GLN A 153 0.73 -7.25 -14.82
C GLN A 153 0.05 -7.12 -13.46
N VAL A 154 0.05 -5.91 -12.96
CA VAL A 154 -0.64 -5.49 -11.74
C VAL A 154 -1.54 -4.33 -12.09
N ILE A 155 -2.86 -4.51 -11.90
CA ILE A 155 -3.85 -3.46 -12.12
C ILE A 155 -4.57 -3.22 -10.80
N VAL A 156 -4.60 -1.97 -10.36
CA VAL A 156 -5.32 -1.57 -9.15
C VAL A 156 -6.38 -0.54 -9.51
N LYS A 157 -7.59 -0.76 -8.99
CA LYS A 157 -8.70 0.18 -9.16
C LYS A 157 -9.26 0.57 -7.80
N VAL A 158 -9.48 1.85 -7.61
CA VAL A 158 -10.17 2.42 -6.45
C VAL A 158 -11.48 3.04 -6.94
N ASP A 159 -12.62 2.61 -6.38
CA ASP A 159 -13.96 2.95 -6.84
C ASP A 159 -14.15 2.80 -8.37
N GLY A 160 -13.49 1.79 -8.94
CA GLY A 160 -13.54 1.45 -10.37
C GLY A 160 -12.60 2.24 -11.28
N LYS A 161 -11.84 3.22 -10.77
CA LYS A 161 -10.82 3.97 -11.50
C LYS A 161 -9.45 3.37 -11.25
N GLU A 162 -8.65 3.21 -12.31
CA GLU A 162 -7.27 2.74 -12.19
C GLU A 162 -6.39 3.78 -11.52
N VAL A 163 -5.56 3.31 -10.59
CA VAL A 163 -4.62 4.12 -9.81
C VAL A 163 -3.21 3.57 -9.94
N ASN A 164 -2.22 4.40 -9.62
CA ASN A 164 -0.83 3.98 -9.63
C ASN A 164 -0.56 3.02 -8.49
N ALA A 165 0.13 1.93 -8.79
CA ALA A 165 0.57 0.96 -7.81
C ALA A 165 1.96 0.45 -8.18
N SER A 166 2.76 0.19 -7.15
CA SER A 166 4.06 -0.47 -7.28
C SER A 166 4.14 -1.61 -6.27
N GLY A 167 4.73 -2.72 -6.66
CA GLY A 167 4.86 -3.86 -5.75
C GLY A 167 6.04 -4.75 -6.09
N SER A 168 6.44 -5.56 -5.12
CA SER A 168 7.50 -6.55 -5.28
C SER A 168 7.38 -7.67 -4.26
N PHE A 169 7.93 -8.83 -4.61
CA PHE A 169 8.08 -9.92 -3.65
C PHE A 169 9.21 -9.61 -2.67
N ARG A 170 8.94 -9.90 -1.39
CA ARG A 170 9.93 -9.75 -0.33
C ARG A 170 10.98 -10.83 -0.43
N ASN A 171 12.25 -10.41 -0.38
CA ASN A 171 13.38 -11.29 -0.22
C ASN A 171 13.63 -11.55 1.28
N PHE A 172 13.70 -12.82 1.68
CA PHE A 172 13.98 -13.26 3.05
C PHE A 172 15.42 -13.72 3.24
N GLY A 173 16.21 -13.78 2.13
CA GLY A 173 17.60 -14.23 2.14
C GLY A 173 18.60 -13.07 2.25
N GLU A 174 19.87 -13.43 2.26
CA GLU A 174 20.96 -12.49 2.12
C GLU A 174 21.11 -12.03 0.66
N GLU A 175 21.77 -10.89 0.43
CA GLU A 175 21.94 -10.28 -0.89
C GLU A 175 22.55 -11.24 -1.92
N ASP A 176 23.53 -12.05 -1.50
CA ASP A 176 24.20 -13.05 -2.35
C ASP A 176 23.42 -14.36 -2.50
N MET A 177 22.41 -14.61 -1.69
CA MET A 177 21.56 -15.79 -1.70
C MET A 177 20.09 -15.43 -1.50
N PRO A 178 19.47 -14.76 -2.48
CA PRO A 178 18.08 -14.33 -2.36
C PRO A 178 17.15 -15.53 -2.18
N GLY A 179 16.26 -15.43 -1.20
CA GLY A 179 15.22 -16.39 -0.92
C GLY A 179 13.89 -15.67 -0.80
N TYR A 180 12.95 -15.96 -1.70
CA TYR A 180 11.63 -15.33 -1.72
C TYR A 180 10.54 -16.15 -1.01
N GLN A 181 10.88 -17.35 -0.55
CA GLN A 181 9.95 -18.24 0.16
C GLN A 181 10.32 -18.37 1.63
N LYS A 182 9.29 -18.33 2.48
CA LYS A 182 9.38 -18.73 3.89
C LYS A 182 9.50 -20.26 3.98
N ALA A 183 9.87 -20.78 5.17
CA ALA A 183 10.02 -22.20 5.43
C ALA A 183 8.73 -23.02 5.15
N ASP A 184 7.56 -22.41 5.24
CA ASP A 184 6.26 -23.01 4.94
C ASP A 184 5.86 -22.94 3.44
N GLY A 185 6.77 -22.49 2.57
CA GLY A 185 6.55 -22.31 1.14
C GLY A 185 5.74 -21.07 0.76
N THR A 186 5.39 -20.21 1.71
CA THR A 186 4.66 -18.96 1.46
C THR A 186 5.61 -17.89 0.98
N MET A 187 5.19 -17.10 -0.02
CA MET A 187 5.84 -15.85 -0.41
C MET A 187 5.01 -14.66 0.06
N GLU A 188 5.65 -13.51 0.22
CA GLU A 188 5.01 -12.26 0.61
C GLU A 188 5.23 -11.22 -0.49
N TYR A 189 4.13 -10.65 -1.01
CA TYR A 189 4.15 -9.55 -1.99
C TYR A 189 3.72 -8.28 -1.30
N LEU A 190 4.54 -7.25 -1.38
CA LEU A 190 4.27 -5.94 -0.79
C LEU A 190 3.93 -4.96 -1.92
N MET A 191 2.88 -4.17 -1.73
CA MET A 191 2.42 -3.19 -2.70
C MET A 191 2.19 -1.85 -2.03
N GLN A 192 2.50 -0.78 -2.74
CA GLN A 192 2.12 0.58 -2.41
C GLN A 192 1.17 1.10 -3.47
N ILE A 193 0.15 1.81 -3.05
CA ILE A 193 -0.85 2.45 -3.90
C ILE A 193 -0.83 3.93 -3.60
N ASP A 194 -0.89 4.74 -4.65
CA ASP A 194 -0.95 6.20 -4.57
C ASP A 194 -2.36 6.67 -4.89
N SER A 195 -2.90 7.58 -4.09
CA SER A 195 -4.16 8.25 -4.40
C SER A 195 -3.89 9.52 -5.20
N ASN A 196 -4.43 9.57 -6.42
CA ASN A 196 -4.51 10.81 -7.21
C ASN A 196 -5.90 11.49 -7.06
N GLU A 197 -6.71 11.04 -6.10
CA GLU A 197 -8.09 11.50 -5.91
C GLU A 197 -8.20 12.45 -4.72
N GLU A 198 -8.94 13.56 -4.89
CA GLU A 198 -9.20 14.54 -3.82
C GLU A 198 -9.90 13.94 -2.58
N ASN A 199 -10.56 12.78 -2.73
CA ASN A 199 -11.37 12.17 -1.68
C ASN A 199 -10.66 11.04 -0.93
N GLY A 200 -9.35 10.91 -1.06
CA GLY A 200 -8.54 9.93 -0.33
C GLY A 200 -8.84 8.46 -0.66
N LEU A 201 -8.18 7.56 0.08
CA LEU A 201 -8.28 6.09 -0.07
C LEU A 201 -9.18 5.44 1.01
N ALA A 202 -9.30 6.05 2.18
CA ALA A 202 -10.04 5.48 3.30
C ALA A 202 -11.52 5.26 2.96
N GLY A 203 -12.07 4.08 3.27
CA GLY A 203 -13.46 3.70 2.99
C GLY A 203 -13.76 3.42 1.52
N LYS A 204 -12.76 3.42 0.64
CA LYS A 204 -12.94 3.17 -0.79
C LYS A 204 -12.92 1.68 -1.11
N LYS A 205 -13.69 1.32 -2.16
CA LYS A 205 -13.62 -0.04 -2.71
C LYS A 205 -12.38 -0.18 -3.57
N ILE A 206 -11.56 -1.16 -3.24
CA ILE A 206 -10.37 -1.49 -4.01
C ILE A 206 -10.55 -2.82 -4.73
N GLN A 207 -10.06 -2.88 -5.96
CA GLN A 207 -9.90 -4.10 -6.74
C GLN A 207 -8.44 -4.21 -7.15
N VAL A 208 -7.80 -5.32 -6.81
CA VAL A 208 -6.44 -5.67 -7.26
C VAL A 208 -6.54 -6.85 -8.21
N ILE A 209 -6.00 -6.70 -9.41
CA ILE A 209 -5.92 -7.74 -10.42
C ILE A 209 -4.44 -8.02 -10.67
N LEU A 210 -4.04 -9.27 -10.42
CA LEU A 210 -2.68 -9.76 -10.64
C LEU A 210 -2.73 -10.79 -11.77
N GLU A 211 -1.91 -10.59 -12.81
CA GLU A 211 -1.90 -11.47 -13.97
C GLU A 211 -0.54 -12.14 -14.14
N ASN A 212 -0.56 -13.41 -14.45
CA ASN A 212 0.60 -14.25 -14.73
C ASN A 212 1.71 -14.12 -13.69
N LEU A 213 2.02 -15.21 -13.02
CA LEU A 213 3.10 -15.24 -12.02
C LEU A 213 4.33 -15.92 -12.65
N GLY A 214 5.47 -15.26 -12.57
CA GLY A 214 6.72 -15.73 -13.13
C GLY A 214 7.92 -15.19 -12.39
N THR A 215 9.02 -14.96 -13.11
CA THR A 215 10.25 -14.38 -12.58
C THR A 215 10.77 -13.29 -13.50
N VAL A 216 11.56 -12.39 -12.95
CA VAL A 216 12.30 -11.37 -13.71
C VAL A 216 13.75 -11.82 -13.81
N ASN A 217 14.26 -11.96 -15.03
CA ASN A 217 15.64 -12.36 -15.28
C ASN A 217 16.63 -11.19 -15.08
N LYS A 218 17.92 -11.47 -15.19
CA LYS A 218 19.00 -10.46 -15.05
C LYS A 218 18.96 -9.34 -16.09
N GLN A 219 18.25 -9.53 -17.19
CA GLN A 219 18.03 -8.53 -18.23
C GLN A 219 16.78 -7.70 -17.99
N ALA A 220 16.14 -7.84 -16.82
CA ALA A 220 14.87 -7.22 -16.46
C ALA A 220 13.70 -7.64 -17.38
N GLU A 221 13.75 -8.85 -17.97
CA GLU A 221 12.68 -9.40 -18.78
C GLU A 221 11.83 -10.35 -17.92
N PHE A 222 10.51 -10.26 -18.06
CA PHE A 222 9.59 -11.18 -17.41
C PHE A 222 9.58 -12.53 -18.11
N VAL A 223 9.76 -13.59 -17.32
CA VAL A 223 9.68 -14.98 -17.76
C VAL A 223 8.45 -15.62 -17.13
N SER A 224 7.44 -15.91 -17.95
CA SER A 224 6.17 -16.46 -17.46
C SER A 224 6.36 -17.87 -16.87
N GLY A 225 5.93 -18.07 -15.64
CA GLY A 225 5.85 -19.37 -14.97
C GLY A 225 4.45 -19.96 -15.05
N VAL A 226 3.45 -19.29 -14.44
CA VAL A 226 2.06 -19.73 -14.37
C VAL A 226 1.14 -18.67 -14.96
N LYS A 227 0.39 -19.05 -15.99
CA LYS A 227 -0.64 -18.19 -16.59
C LYS A 227 -1.91 -18.27 -15.76
N GLY A 228 -2.25 -17.18 -15.09
CA GLY A 228 -3.43 -17.09 -14.23
C GLY A 228 -3.83 -15.65 -13.99
N THR A 229 -5.01 -15.45 -13.41
CA THR A 229 -5.50 -14.15 -12.97
C THR A 229 -6.03 -14.30 -11.55
N TRP A 230 -5.62 -13.43 -10.66
CA TRP A 230 -6.11 -13.33 -9.28
C TRP A 230 -6.75 -11.96 -9.11
N THR A 231 -8.04 -11.95 -8.87
CA THR A 231 -8.81 -10.73 -8.61
C THR A 231 -9.25 -10.73 -7.16
N LEU A 232 -8.92 -9.66 -6.46
CA LEU A 232 -9.24 -9.46 -5.06
C LEU A 232 -9.99 -8.13 -4.92
N ASP A 233 -11.13 -8.17 -4.22
CA ASP A 233 -11.99 -7.01 -3.99
C ASP A 233 -12.25 -6.87 -2.50
N TRP A 234 -12.07 -5.67 -1.94
CA TRP A 234 -12.44 -5.35 -0.56
C TRP A 234 -12.63 -3.84 -0.39
N GLU A 235 -13.00 -3.39 0.79
CA GLU A 235 -13.07 -1.98 1.16
C GLU A 235 -11.84 -1.67 2.03
N LEU A 236 -11.08 -0.63 1.66
CA LEU A 236 -9.91 -0.19 2.43
C LEU A 236 -10.39 0.47 3.72
N ALA A 237 -10.09 -0.12 4.87
CA ALA A 237 -10.05 0.65 6.09
C ALA A 237 -8.88 1.63 6.00
N GLY A 238 -9.03 2.77 6.64
CA GLY A 238 -8.00 3.81 6.62
C GLY A 238 -8.35 4.94 7.55
N THR A 239 -7.43 5.88 7.69
CA THR A 239 -7.62 7.08 8.48
C THR A 239 -7.68 8.32 7.60
N GLU A 240 -8.58 9.23 7.97
CA GLU A 240 -8.60 10.60 7.44
C GLU A 240 -7.81 11.56 8.36
N LYS A 241 -7.07 11.02 9.34
CA LYS A 241 -6.26 11.84 10.25
C LYS A 241 -5.16 12.52 9.43
N GLU A 242 -5.23 13.83 9.40
CA GLU A 242 -4.27 14.72 8.78
C GLU A 242 -3.99 15.87 9.74
N GLU A 243 -2.75 16.27 9.86
CA GLU A 243 -2.36 17.43 10.66
C GLU A 243 -1.79 18.51 9.75
N GLY A 244 -2.57 19.58 9.57
CA GLY A 244 -2.21 20.76 8.79
C GLY A 244 -1.57 21.84 9.65
N LEU A 245 -0.35 22.27 9.31
CA LEU A 245 0.40 23.31 10.02
C LEU A 245 0.74 24.47 9.10
N SER A 246 0.38 25.71 9.51
CA SER A 246 0.81 26.94 8.82
C SER A 246 2.23 27.30 9.27
N VAL A 247 3.19 27.28 8.36
CA VAL A 247 4.63 27.47 8.65
C VAL A 247 5.08 28.90 8.35
N ASN A 248 4.93 29.37 7.12
CA ASN A 248 5.30 30.71 6.64
C ASN A 248 6.77 31.10 6.93
N GLN A 249 7.72 30.21 6.63
CA GLN A 249 9.14 30.44 6.82
C GLN A 249 9.93 30.18 5.53
N THR A 250 10.95 30.97 5.28
CA THR A 250 11.88 30.78 4.16
C THR A 250 12.83 29.62 4.40
N ILE A 251 13.22 28.95 3.33
CA ILE A 251 14.30 27.95 3.38
C ILE A 251 15.62 28.71 3.30
N GLY A 252 16.27 28.91 4.44
CA GLY A 252 17.54 29.61 4.53
C GLY A 252 17.45 31.05 4.00
N ASP A 253 18.34 31.37 3.06
CA ASP A 253 18.46 32.68 2.40
C ASP A 253 17.84 32.70 0.99
N THR A 254 16.95 31.74 0.68
CA THR A 254 16.27 31.65 -0.62
C THR A 254 15.00 32.52 -0.65
N ASP A 255 14.42 32.68 -1.84
CA ASP A 255 13.08 33.25 -2.03
C ASP A 255 11.95 32.23 -1.86
N THR A 256 12.26 30.95 -1.54
CA THR A 256 11.28 29.88 -1.35
C THR A 256 10.75 29.88 0.07
N VAL A 257 9.45 30.02 0.22
CA VAL A 257 8.73 30.01 1.51
C VAL A 257 7.96 28.73 1.66
N VAL A 258 8.19 27.97 2.73
CA VAL A 258 7.29 26.91 3.17
C VAL A 258 6.04 27.56 3.76
N LYS A 259 4.91 27.47 3.10
CA LYS A 259 3.64 28.08 3.52
C LYS A 259 2.94 27.25 4.57
N SER A 260 2.73 26.00 4.26
CA SER A 260 2.08 25.03 5.12
C SER A 260 2.57 23.62 4.82
N ILE A 261 2.33 22.72 5.75
CA ILE A 261 2.52 21.29 5.58
C ILE A 261 1.27 20.55 6.03
N GLU A 262 1.03 19.40 5.42
CA GLU A 262 0.01 18.43 5.81
C GLU A 262 0.71 17.12 6.07
N ILE A 263 0.53 16.57 7.27
CA ILE A 263 1.18 15.34 7.72
C ILE A 263 0.11 14.29 7.97
N THR A 264 0.28 13.15 7.32
CA THR A 264 -0.47 11.92 7.58
C THR A 264 0.49 10.82 8.03
N PRO A 265 0.04 9.66 8.50
CA PRO A 265 0.95 8.60 8.92
C PRO A 265 1.94 8.12 7.84
N LEU A 266 1.55 8.18 6.57
CA LEU A 266 2.33 7.63 5.45
C LEU A 266 2.83 8.69 4.47
N SER A 267 2.52 9.97 4.72
CA SER A 267 2.83 11.03 3.76
C SER A 267 3.09 12.39 4.39
N LEU A 268 3.76 13.21 3.61
CA LEU A 268 4.01 14.61 3.89
C LEU A 268 3.72 15.42 2.63
N THR A 269 2.77 16.34 2.69
CA THR A 269 2.54 17.34 1.64
C THR A 269 3.09 18.67 2.09
N ILE A 270 3.87 19.33 1.24
CA ILE A 270 4.45 20.65 1.53
C ILE A 270 3.99 21.63 0.45
N HIS A 271 3.39 22.71 0.90
CA HIS A 271 3.00 23.84 0.05
C HIS A 271 4.02 24.95 0.17
N TYR A 272 4.55 25.36 -0.95
CA TYR A 272 5.55 26.42 -1.06
C TYR A 272 4.97 27.64 -1.78
N ASP A 273 5.51 28.80 -1.48
CA ASP A 273 5.48 30.00 -2.32
C ASP A 273 6.89 30.13 -2.90
N MET A 274 7.02 29.92 -4.23
CA MET A 274 8.33 29.74 -4.85
C MET A 274 8.36 30.43 -6.23
N PRO A 275 9.29 31.38 -6.46
CA PRO A 275 9.43 32.06 -7.74
C PRO A 275 9.67 31.09 -8.90
N ARG A 276 8.98 31.31 -10.03
CA ARG A 276 9.12 30.50 -11.26
C ARG A 276 10.43 30.81 -11.96
N LYS A 277 11.50 30.18 -11.54
CA LYS A 277 12.82 30.35 -12.12
C LYS A 277 13.13 29.21 -13.07
N LYS A 278 13.21 29.50 -14.37
CA LYS A 278 13.59 28.52 -15.37
C LYS A 278 15.07 28.17 -15.26
N ILE A 279 15.36 26.89 -15.31
CA ILE A 279 16.71 26.34 -15.37
C ILE A 279 16.82 25.35 -16.53
N THR A 280 18.06 25.14 -16.99
CA THR A 280 18.37 24.15 -18.01
C THR A 280 18.99 22.94 -17.35
N LYS A 281 18.36 21.79 -17.44
CA LYS A 281 18.93 20.50 -17.00
C LYS A 281 19.54 19.75 -18.18
N GLN A 282 20.59 18.96 -17.91
CA GLN A 282 21.25 18.10 -18.90
C GLN A 282 21.32 16.67 -18.37
N SER A 283 21.09 15.71 -19.25
CA SER A 283 21.34 14.29 -18.99
C SER A 283 22.36 13.77 -20.01
N TYR A 284 23.24 12.92 -19.54
CA TYR A 284 24.27 12.26 -20.34
C TYR A 284 23.89 10.79 -20.49
N GLY A 285 23.55 10.37 -21.70
CA GLY A 285 23.27 8.98 -22.06
C GLY A 285 24.22 8.47 -23.12
N ASP A 286 24.14 7.18 -23.43
CA ASP A 286 24.96 6.54 -24.46
C ASP A 286 24.78 7.18 -25.86
N ASP A 287 23.61 7.77 -26.11
CA ASP A 287 23.23 8.48 -27.35
C ASP A 287 23.64 9.97 -27.38
N GLY A 288 24.29 10.47 -26.32
CA GLY A 288 24.73 11.88 -26.24
C GLY A 288 24.14 12.66 -25.08
N VAL A 289 24.16 14.00 -25.21
CA VAL A 289 23.66 14.94 -24.20
C VAL A 289 22.25 15.40 -24.59
N THR A 290 21.29 15.13 -23.72
CA THR A 290 19.94 15.67 -23.83
C THR A 290 19.80 16.87 -22.92
N THR A 291 19.28 17.98 -23.45
CA THR A 291 19.10 19.23 -22.72
C THR A 291 17.62 19.62 -22.75
N TRP A 292 17.05 19.99 -21.59
CA TRP A 292 15.67 20.49 -21.51
C TRP A 292 15.55 21.64 -20.51
N GLU A 293 14.57 22.50 -20.74
CA GLU A 293 14.19 23.55 -19.79
C GLU A 293 13.18 23.00 -18.78
N THR A 294 13.36 23.37 -17.53
CA THR A 294 12.43 23.08 -16.42
C THR A 294 12.43 24.24 -15.45
N TYR A 295 11.61 24.18 -14.42
CA TYR A 295 11.67 25.12 -13.31
C TYR A 295 12.61 24.62 -12.22
N GLU A 296 13.18 25.55 -11.44
CA GLU A 296 13.91 25.23 -10.23
C GLU A 296 12.97 24.51 -9.24
N GLU A 297 13.49 23.54 -8.50
CA GLU A 297 12.77 22.78 -7.49
C GLU A 297 13.19 23.29 -6.10
N PRO A 298 12.36 23.10 -5.04
CA PRO A 298 12.78 23.36 -3.67
C PRO A 298 14.06 22.60 -3.33
N TRP A 299 14.77 23.06 -2.34
CA TRP A 299 15.95 22.32 -1.84
C TRP A 299 15.56 20.93 -1.38
N PHE A 300 16.53 20.01 -1.46
CA PHE A 300 16.32 18.61 -1.10
C PHE A 300 15.93 18.48 0.37
N LEU A 301 14.76 17.91 0.64
CA LEU A 301 14.28 17.58 1.97
C LEU A 301 14.99 16.31 2.45
N TYR A 302 15.78 16.43 3.50
CA TYR A 302 16.57 15.33 4.06
C TYR A 302 15.80 14.52 5.12
N GLY A 303 14.98 15.20 5.93
CA GLY A 303 14.26 14.58 7.04
C GLY A 303 13.79 15.59 8.05
N PHE A 304 13.78 15.15 9.30
CA PHE A 304 13.25 15.92 10.42
C PHE A 304 14.27 16.08 11.54
N ARG A 305 14.25 17.24 12.21
CA ARG A 305 14.76 17.32 13.57
C ARG A 305 13.61 17.03 14.51
N MET A 306 13.79 16.05 15.39
CA MET A 306 12.77 15.63 16.36
C MET A 306 12.78 16.55 17.57
N GLU A 307 11.70 16.50 18.39
CA GLU A 307 11.59 17.29 19.62
C GLU A 307 12.69 17.01 20.65
N ASP A 308 13.27 15.81 20.65
CA ASP A 308 14.41 15.45 21.49
C ASP A 308 15.78 15.93 20.94
N GLY A 309 15.78 16.63 19.79
CA GLY A 309 16.94 17.16 19.10
C GLY A 309 17.64 16.17 18.17
N THR A 310 17.19 14.92 18.10
CA THR A 310 17.77 13.95 17.16
C THR A 310 17.38 14.28 15.72
N VAL A 311 18.23 13.89 14.77
CA VAL A 311 17.97 13.97 13.34
C VAL A 311 17.43 12.63 12.87
N ARG A 312 16.24 12.63 12.28
CA ARG A 312 15.66 11.47 11.61
C ARG A 312 15.75 11.68 10.11
N GLN A 313 16.63 10.94 9.46
CA GLN A 313 16.64 10.86 8.01
C GLN A 313 15.43 10.12 7.52
N MET A 314 14.85 10.60 6.43
CA MET A 314 13.70 9.99 5.76
C MET A 314 14.02 9.75 4.29
N VAL A 315 13.51 8.67 3.73
CA VAL A 315 13.48 8.49 2.29
C VAL A 315 12.12 8.97 1.78
N PHE A 316 12.12 10.14 1.17
CA PHE A 316 10.94 10.73 0.59
C PHE A 316 10.84 10.33 -0.89
N GLN A 317 9.74 9.66 -1.25
CA GLN A 317 9.42 9.38 -2.63
C GLN A 317 8.43 10.45 -3.09
N SER A 318 8.90 11.40 -3.93
CA SER A 318 8.00 12.39 -4.54
C SER A 318 7.06 11.68 -5.50
N GLN A 319 5.76 11.80 -5.24
CA GLN A 319 4.70 11.24 -6.07
C GLN A 319 4.10 12.29 -6.98
N GLU A 320 3.94 13.50 -6.47
CA GLU A 320 3.43 14.63 -7.19
C GLU A 320 4.24 15.87 -6.79
N GLN A 321 4.69 16.62 -7.78
CA GLN A 321 5.35 17.89 -7.54
C GLN A 321 5.13 18.85 -8.72
N GLY A 322 4.91 20.10 -8.41
CA GLY A 322 4.72 21.13 -9.44
C GLY A 322 4.07 22.39 -8.92
N TYR A 323 3.98 23.35 -9.82
CA TYR A 323 3.17 24.54 -9.59
C TYR A 323 1.69 24.18 -9.74
N ASP A 324 0.87 24.68 -8.82
CA ASP A 324 -0.57 24.36 -8.74
C ASP A 324 -1.33 24.82 -10.00
N ASP A 325 -0.88 25.91 -10.61
CA ASP A 325 -1.39 26.39 -11.92
C ASP A 325 -0.29 27.11 -12.73
N GLU A 326 -0.61 27.57 -13.95
CA GLU A 326 0.34 28.22 -14.84
C GLU A 326 0.73 29.66 -14.45
N THR A 327 0.02 30.28 -13.49
CA THR A 327 0.10 31.71 -13.20
C THR A 327 0.60 32.05 -11.81
N THR A 328 0.49 31.12 -10.87
CA THR A 328 0.88 31.32 -9.46
C THR A 328 2.30 30.88 -9.15
N GLU A 329 2.82 31.33 -8.01
CA GLU A 329 4.07 30.84 -7.40
C GLU A 329 3.82 29.74 -6.37
N ALA A 330 2.55 29.31 -6.21
CA ALA A 330 2.18 28.18 -5.38
C ALA A 330 2.72 26.88 -5.97
N TYR A 331 3.52 26.17 -5.21
CA TYR A 331 4.17 24.93 -5.61
C TYR A 331 3.94 23.87 -4.54
N THR A 332 3.45 22.72 -4.95
CA THR A 332 3.12 21.62 -4.05
C THR A 332 4.02 20.42 -4.29
N VAL A 333 4.49 19.79 -3.22
CA VAL A 333 5.17 18.50 -3.28
C VAL A 333 4.49 17.54 -2.32
N LYS A 334 4.06 16.40 -2.83
CA LYS A 334 3.53 15.27 -2.05
C LYS A 334 4.54 14.15 -2.00
N TYR A 335 4.92 13.75 -0.80
CA TYR A 335 5.88 12.68 -0.53
C TYR A 335 5.19 11.49 0.13
N ALA A 336 5.43 10.28 -0.38
CA ALA A 336 5.31 9.07 0.42
C ALA A 336 6.55 8.92 1.30
N THR A 337 6.35 8.42 2.51
CA THR A 337 7.43 8.22 3.49
C THR A 337 7.75 6.73 3.66
N ASP A 338 9.00 6.44 3.97
CA ASP A 338 9.50 5.08 4.25
C ASP A 338 9.33 4.65 5.73
N GLN A 339 8.83 5.57 6.55
CA GLN A 339 8.57 5.37 7.98
C GLN A 339 7.30 6.11 8.36
N ILE A 340 6.68 5.70 9.47
CA ILE A 340 5.52 6.42 10.00
C ILE A 340 5.94 7.80 10.51
N VAL A 341 5.16 8.79 10.11
CA VAL A 341 5.34 10.18 10.50
C VAL A 341 4.38 10.54 11.63
N GLU A 342 4.93 11.03 12.74
CA GLU A 342 4.20 11.49 13.93
C GLU A 342 4.45 12.98 14.08
N ALA A 343 3.49 13.79 13.69
CA ALA A 343 3.63 15.25 13.58
C ALA A 343 4.07 15.89 14.91
N GLU A 344 3.52 15.41 16.02
CA GLU A 344 3.79 15.93 17.36
C GLU A 344 5.25 15.75 17.81
N GLN A 345 5.99 14.85 17.18
CA GLN A 345 7.40 14.59 17.49
C GLN A 345 8.38 15.41 16.64
N ILE A 346 7.86 16.13 15.63
CA ILE A 346 8.71 16.90 14.70
C ILE A 346 8.86 18.32 15.21
N ASN A 347 10.13 18.76 15.35
CA ASN A 347 10.49 20.14 15.66
C ASN A 347 10.68 20.98 14.39
N SER A 348 11.39 20.45 13.39
CA SER A 348 11.68 21.15 12.13
C SER A 348 11.87 20.22 10.94
N LEU A 349 11.60 20.75 9.75
CA LEU A 349 12.04 20.17 8.49
C LEU A 349 13.51 20.49 8.25
N LEU A 350 14.27 19.54 7.71
CA LEU A 350 15.69 19.69 7.41
C LEU A 350 15.90 19.66 5.89
N TYR A 351 16.43 20.73 5.35
CA TYR A 351 16.79 20.84 3.93
C TYR A 351 18.31 20.86 3.77
N VAL A 352 18.81 20.22 2.71
CA VAL A 352 20.23 20.27 2.35
C VAL A 352 20.49 21.45 1.42
N LYS A 353 21.49 22.27 1.77
CA LYS A 353 21.96 23.38 0.92
C LYS A 353 22.49 22.86 -0.43
N PRO A 354 22.35 23.64 -1.50
CA PRO A 354 22.95 23.31 -2.79
C PRO A 354 24.48 23.06 -2.64
N GLY A 355 24.94 21.91 -3.13
CA GLY A 355 26.33 21.47 -3.04
C GLY A 355 26.69 20.72 -1.77
N GLY A 356 25.78 20.59 -0.80
CA GLY A 356 25.94 19.72 0.37
C GLY A 356 25.84 18.24 -0.01
N ASN A 357 26.32 17.39 0.88
CA ASN A 357 26.22 15.94 0.71
C ASN A 357 24.77 15.48 0.96
N LEU A 358 24.08 14.98 -0.07
CA LEU A 358 22.68 14.56 0.04
C LEU A 358 22.48 13.25 0.83
N GLN A 359 23.52 12.42 0.95
CA GLN A 359 23.44 11.14 1.67
C GLN A 359 23.77 11.29 3.16
N GLU A 360 24.83 12.05 3.46
CA GLU A 360 25.33 12.28 4.80
C GLU A 360 25.72 13.76 4.96
N PRO A 361 24.74 14.69 5.08
CA PRO A 361 25.01 16.10 5.23
C PRO A 361 25.62 16.38 6.61
N GLY A 362 26.61 17.28 6.65
CA GLY A 362 27.07 17.86 7.91
C GLY A 362 26.02 18.82 8.48
N GLU A 363 26.10 19.14 9.76
CA GLU A 363 25.19 20.14 10.39
C GLU A 363 25.25 21.51 9.67
N GLU A 364 26.42 21.89 9.13
CA GLU A 364 26.61 23.12 8.35
C GLU A 364 25.89 23.10 6.98
N ASP A 365 25.60 21.90 6.46
CA ASP A 365 24.89 21.72 5.20
C ASP A 365 23.37 21.77 5.39
N LEU A 366 22.89 21.59 6.63
CA LEU A 366 21.48 21.55 6.93
C LEU A 366 20.91 22.94 7.20
N VAL A 367 19.70 23.15 6.72
CA VAL A 367 18.87 24.33 7.00
C VAL A 367 17.57 23.86 7.61
N GLU A 368 17.21 24.48 8.72
CA GLU A 368 16.00 24.18 9.46
C GLU A 368 14.85 25.13 9.10
N VAL A 369 13.69 24.55 8.86
CA VAL A 369 12.42 25.25 8.83
C VAL A 369 11.60 24.74 10.03
N LYS A 370 11.47 25.59 11.06
CA LYS A 370 10.81 25.21 12.31
C LYS A 370 9.32 25.08 12.15
N LEU A 371 8.73 24.05 12.74
CA LEU A 371 7.30 23.89 12.78
C LEU A 371 6.69 24.67 13.96
N PRO A 372 5.50 25.27 13.77
CA PRO A 372 4.78 25.92 14.87
C PRO A 372 4.35 24.87 15.90
N LYS A 373 4.40 25.27 17.18
CA LYS A 373 3.91 24.45 18.30
C LYS A 373 2.48 24.76 18.63
#